data_a41c3f032779519e5a4de06874d9cdb7
#
_entry.id   a41c3f032779519e5a4de06874d9cdb7
#
_cell.length_a   1.000
_cell.length_b   1.000
_cell.length_c   1.000
_cell.angle_alpha   90.00
_cell.angle_beta   90.00
_cell.angle_gamma   90.00
#
_symmetry.space_group_name_H-M   'P 1'
#
loop_
_entity.id
_entity.type
_entity.pdbx_description
1 polymer ?
#
loop_
_entity_poly.entity_id
_entity_poly.type
_entity_poly.pdbx_seq_one_letter_code
_entity_poly.pdbx_strand_id
1 'polypeptide(L)'
;MSEQIFIQGPVGQIEIFVDQPKGEVTGFAVVCHPHPLQGGTPHHKVPVLLAQIFNEMGCVVYRPSFRGLGGSEGTHDQGHGETDDILTVIEYAREKHAGLTFYAGGFSFGSYVLAKCQAQLSQELRPKQLVLCGLPTGSVIELRHYTTPAIDGDILFVHGEQDDITLLSDMIAWAKPQKHPITILPGANHFFTGYLKQLKQVISRFLNVSI
;
A
#
# COMPACT_ATOMS: atom_id res chain seq x y z
N MET A 1 2.78 -17.00 11.33
CA MET A 1 1.77 -17.44 10.32
C MET A 1 0.71 -16.37 10.27
N SER A 2 0.24 -16.00 9.08
CA SER A 2 -0.86 -15.03 8.93
C SER A 2 -2.17 -15.71 9.34
N GLU A 3 -2.97 -15.02 10.13
CA GLU A 3 -4.35 -15.38 10.42
C GLU A 3 -5.25 -14.81 9.30
N GLN A 4 -6.22 -15.59 8.84
CA GLN A 4 -7.22 -15.13 7.88
C GLN A 4 -8.49 -14.78 8.63
N ILE A 5 -8.97 -13.55 8.46
CA ILE A 5 -10.23 -13.07 9.03
C ILE A 5 -11.13 -12.50 7.93
N PHE A 6 -12.40 -12.34 8.24
CA PHE A 6 -13.39 -11.67 7.40
C PHE A 6 -14.08 -10.56 8.19
N ILE A 7 -14.26 -9.40 7.58
CA ILE A 7 -15.04 -8.32 8.15
C ILE A 7 -16.13 -7.90 7.16
N GLN A 8 -17.20 -7.28 7.67
CA GLN A 8 -18.23 -6.71 6.82
C GLN A 8 -17.70 -5.42 6.16
N GLY A 9 -17.72 -5.37 4.85
CA GLY A 9 -17.40 -4.20 4.04
C GLY A 9 -18.66 -3.58 3.40
N PRO A 10 -18.49 -2.54 2.57
CA PRO A 10 -19.60 -1.80 1.93
C PRO A 10 -20.45 -2.65 0.98
N VAL A 11 -19.86 -3.65 0.31
CA VAL A 11 -20.55 -4.49 -0.70
C VAL A 11 -20.58 -5.97 -0.34
N GLY A 12 -20.05 -6.35 0.84
CA GLY A 12 -19.99 -7.74 1.27
C GLY A 12 -18.78 -7.97 2.16
N GLN A 13 -18.38 -9.24 2.33
CA GLN A 13 -17.23 -9.58 3.18
C GLN A 13 -15.92 -9.15 2.53
N ILE A 14 -14.98 -8.69 3.37
CA ILE A 14 -13.59 -8.40 2.99
C ILE A 14 -12.70 -9.43 3.69
N GLU A 15 -11.97 -10.22 2.91
CA GLU A 15 -10.92 -11.13 3.38
C GLU A 15 -9.67 -10.35 3.76
N ILE A 16 -9.10 -10.62 4.92
CA ILE A 16 -7.90 -9.96 5.42
C ILE A 16 -6.94 -11.00 5.99
N PHE A 17 -5.68 -10.93 5.58
CA PHE A 17 -4.59 -11.68 6.20
C PHE A 17 -3.93 -10.79 7.26
N VAL A 18 -3.95 -11.24 8.52
CA VAL A 18 -3.42 -10.50 9.67
C VAL A 18 -2.10 -11.13 10.10
N ASP A 19 -1.02 -10.36 10.07
CA ASP A 19 0.30 -10.77 10.52
C ASP A 19 0.60 -10.15 11.89
N GLN A 20 0.87 -11.00 12.89
CA GLN A 20 1.24 -10.58 14.24
C GLN A 20 2.75 -10.34 14.35
N PRO A 21 3.22 -9.29 15.03
CA PRO A 21 4.63 -9.12 15.33
C PRO A 21 5.10 -10.15 16.37
N LYS A 22 6.41 -10.40 16.43
CA LYS A 22 6.99 -11.35 17.39
C LYS A 22 7.10 -10.81 18.82
N GLY A 23 6.99 -9.51 19.01
CA GLY A 23 7.20 -8.83 20.29
C GLY A 23 6.00 -7.98 20.70
N GLU A 24 6.29 -6.93 21.45
CA GLU A 24 5.28 -5.96 21.87
C GLU A 24 4.61 -5.29 20.68
N VAL A 25 3.30 -5.09 20.77
CA VAL A 25 2.52 -4.39 19.73
C VAL A 25 2.64 -2.89 19.98
N THR A 26 3.30 -2.17 19.06
CA THR A 26 3.55 -0.72 19.14
C THR A 26 2.75 0.08 18.12
N GLY A 27 2.13 -0.60 17.14
CA GLY A 27 1.37 0.03 16.08
C GLY A 27 0.55 -0.97 15.28
N PHE A 28 -0.12 -0.46 14.27
CA PHE A 28 -0.76 -1.29 13.25
C PHE A 28 -0.53 -0.72 11.85
N ALA A 29 -0.58 -1.58 10.84
CA ALA A 29 -0.39 -1.17 9.45
C ALA A 29 -1.42 -1.82 8.53
N VAL A 30 -1.80 -1.10 7.45
CA VAL A 30 -2.58 -1.65 6.34
C VAL A 30 -1.70 -1.70 5.11
N VAL A 31 -1.62 -2.87 4.46
CA VAL A 31 -0.78 -3.10 3.28
C VAL A 31 -1.63 -3.54 2.11
N CYS A 32 -1.62 -2.77 1.03
CA CYS A 32 -2.43 -2.98 -0.16
C CYS A 32 -1.61 -3.58 -1.31
N HIS A 33 -2.19 -4.61 -1.96
CA HIS A 33 -1.56 -5.39 -3.01
C HIS A 33 -1.74 -4.79 -4.42
N PRO A 34 -0.99 -5.24 -5.45
CA PRO A 34 -1.13 -4.73 -6.81
C PRO A 34 -2.46 -5.17 -7.46
N HIS A 35 -2.66 -4.80 -8.73
CA HIS A 35 -3.93 -4.91 -9.44
C HIS A 35 -4.50 -6.34 -9.46
N PRO A 36 -5.71 -6.58 -8.90
CA PRO A 36 -6.26 -7.92 -8.73
C PRO A 36 -6.47 -8.66 -10.06
N LEU A 37 -6.92 -7.98 -11.11
CA LEU A 37 -7.14 -8.58 -12.42
C LEU A 37 -5.84 -8.82 -13.23
N GLN A 38 -4.69 -8.41 -12.68
CA GLN A 38 -3.35 -8.65 -13.25
C GLN A 38 -2.54 -9.64 -12.39
N GLY A 39 -3.21 -10.50 -11.65
CA GLY A 39 -2.56 -11.50 -10.79
C GLY A 39 -2.03 -10.94 -9.46
N GLY A 40 -2.39 -9.70 -9.11
CA GLY A 40 -2.03 -9.10 -7.83
C GLY A 40 -2.79 -9.74 -6.68
N THR A 41 -2.09 -10.08 -5.61
CA THR A 41 -2.65 -10.69 -4.40
C THR A 41 -1.94 -10.16 -3.15
N PRO A 42 -2.53 -10.31 -1.93
CA PRO A 42 -1.86 -9.99 -0.67
C PRO A 42 -0.57 -10.79 -0.43
N HIS A 43 -0.35 -11.86 -1.18
CA HIS A 43 0.83 -12.73 -1.10
C HIS A 43 1.92 -12.37 -2.13
N HIS A 44 1.74 -11.32 -2.93
CA HIS A 44 2.77 -10.83 -3.83
C HIS A 44 4.00 -10.37 -3.05
N LYS A 45 5.21 -10.52 -3.64
CA LYS A 45 6.50 -10.30 -2.95
C LYS A 45 6.63 -8.94 -2.29
N VAL A 46 6.15 -7.86 -2.94
CA VAL A 46 6.28 -6.49 -2.39
C VAL A 46 5.34 -6.25 -1.21
N PRO A 47 4.02 -6.56 -1.24
CA PRO A 47 3.16 -6.52 -0.06
C PRO A 47 3.68 -7.36 1.11
N VAL A 48 4.18 -8.57 0.84
CA VAL A 48 4.78 -9.43 1.88
C VAL A 48 6.01 -8.79 2.49
N LEU A 49 6.88 -8.17 1.67
CA LEU A 49 8.06 -7.44 2.16
C LEU A 49 7.65 -6.23 3.03
N LEU A 50 6.66 -5.44 2.60
CA LEU A 50 6.12 -4.33 3.39
C LEU A 50 5.58 -4.83 4.74
N ALA A 51 4.80 -5.92 4.72
CA ALA A 51 4.27 -6.52 5.95
C ALA A 51 5.37 -6.98 6.90
N GLN A 52 6.43 -7.60 6.38
CA GLN A 52 7.58 -8.01 7.20
C GLN A 52 8.26 -6.81 7.86
N ILE A 53 8.47 -5.72 7.14
CA ILE A 53 9.12 -4.51 7.68
C ILE A 53 8.24 -3.88 8.78
N PHE A 54 6.92 -3.75 8.57
CA PHE A 54 6.02 -3.25 9.60
C PHE A 54 5.92 -4.18 10.82
N ASN A 55 5.97 -5.51 10.62
CA ASN A 55 6.06 -6.44 11.74
C ASN A 55 7.38 -6.29 12.53
N GLU A 56 8.51 -6.03 11.85
CA GLU A 56 9.80 -5.74 12.49
C GLU A 56 9.74 -4.46 13.35
N MET A 57 8.82 -3.53 13.05
CA MET A 57 8.51 -2.34 13.87
C MET A 57 7.59 -2.63 15.07
N GLY A 58 7.09 -3.85 15.22
CA GLY A 58 6.07 -4.18 16.23
C GLY A 58 4.63 -3.88 15.79
N CYS A 59 4.37 -3.69 14.49
CA CYS A 59 3.01 -3.47 14.01
C CYS A 59 2.27 -4.78 13.76
N VAL A 60 0.98 -4.83 14.15
CA VAL A 60 0.03 -5.79 13.58
C VAL A 60 -0.30 -5.34 12.16
N VAL A 61 -0.14 -6.22 11.16
CA VAL A 61 -0.31 -5.86 9.76
C VAL A 61 -1.54 -6.52 9.16
N TYR A 62 -2.39 -5.71 8.55
CA TYR A 62 -3.60 -6.10 7.83
C TYR A 62 -3.34 -6.04 6.34
N ARG A 63 -3.44 -7.19 5.65
CA ARG A 63 -3.31 -7.30 4.19
C ARG A 63 -4.64 -7.74 3.59
N PRO A 64 -5.56 -6.82 3.28
CA PRO A 64 -6.84 -7.16 2.66
C PRO A 64 -6.65 -7.68 1.24
N SER A 65 -7.53 -8.61 0.83
CA SER A 65 -7.81 -8.91 -0.58
C SER A 65 -8.77 -7.85 -1.11
N PHE A 66 -8.46 -7.23 -2.26
CA PHE A 66 -9.40 -6.33 -2.90
C PHE A 66 -10.68 -7.06 -3.35
N ARG A 67 -11.78 -6.32 -3.44
CA ARG A 67 -13.08 -6.85 -3.87
C ARG A 67 -12.97 -7.68 -5.15
N GLY A 68 -13.70 -8.80 -5.21
CA GLY A 68 -13.65 -9.76 -6.30
C GLY A 68 -12.42 -10.66 -6.35
N LEU A 69 -11.56 -10.64 -5.29
CA LEU A 69 -10.39 -11.50 -5.16
C LEU A 69 -10.48 -12.35 -3.89
N GLY A 70 -10.11 -13.64 -4.00
CA GLY A 70 -10.11 -14.56 -2.87
C GLY A 70 -11.49 -14.68 -2.23
N GLY A 71 -11.58 -14.47 -0.92
CA GLY A 71 -12.83 -14.45 -0.17
C GLY A 71 -13.50 -13.08 -0.08
N SER A 72 -12.93 -12.03 -0.72
CA SER A 72 -13.56 -10.70 -0.76
C SER A 72 -14.68 -10.65 -1.79
N GLU A 73 -15.87 -10.26 -1.37
CA GLU A 73 -17.05 -10.12 -2.22
C GLU A 73 -17.01 -8.83 -3.07
N GLY A 74 -17.99 -8.70 -3.98
CA GLY A 74 -18.07 -7.58 -4.92
C GLY A 74 -17.27 -7.81 -6.20
N THR A 75 -17.06 -6.74 -6.95
CA THR A 75 -16.33 -6.74 -8.24
C THR A 75 -15.37 -5.57 -8.28
N HIS A 76 -14.26 -5.73 -9.02
CA HIS A 76 -13.28 -4.65 -9.24
C HIS A 76 -13.94 -3.38 -9.76
N ASP A 77 -13.66 -2.24 -9.12
CA ASP A 77 -14.28 -0.93 -9.37
C ASP A 77 -13.25 0.18 -9.61
N GLN A 78 -12.16 -0.15 -10.28
CA GLN A 78 -11.13 0.80 -10.75
C GLN A 78 -10.54 1.71 -9.63
N GLY A 79 -10.59 1.24 -8.39
CA GLY A 79 -10.08 1.96 -7.22
C GLY A 79 -11.12 2.84 -6.52
N HIS A 80 -12.38 2.89 -6.97
CA HIS A 80 -13.43 3.62 -6.24
C HIS A 80 -13.91 2.77 -5.05
N GLY A 81 -14.55 1.66 -5.33
CA GLY A 81 -15.03 0.79 -4.28
C GLY A 81 -13.90 0.15 -3.47
N GLU A 82 -12.75 -0.13 -4.09
CA GLU A 82 -11.57 -0.60 -3.34
C GLU A 82 -11.12 0.41 -2.27
N THR A 83 -11.25 1.72 -2.56
CA THR A 83 -10.96 2.78 -1.56
C THR A 83 -11.91 2.71 -0.37
N ASP A 84 -13.22 2.51 -0.61
CA ASP A 84 -14.21 2.40 0.45
C ASP A 84 -13.98 1.15 1.32
N ASP A 85 -13.60 0.02 0.69
CA ASP A 85 -13.22 -1.20 1.40
C ASP A 85 -11.99 -0.98 2.29
N ILE A 86 -10.94 -0.32 1.76
CA ILE A 86 -9.72 -0.08 2.53
C ILE A 86 -9.94 0.92 3.67
N LEU A 87 -10.77 1.93 3.48
CA LEU A 87 -11.18 2.82 4.58
C LEU A 87 -11.89 2.04 5.70
N THR A 88 -12.77 1.09 5.34
CA THR A 88 -13.42 0.19 6.32
C THR A 88 -12.41 -0.68 7.06
N VAL A 89 -11.38 -1.22 6.35
CA VAL A 89 -10.30 -1.99 6.99
C VAL A 89 -9.47 -1.12 7.93
N ILE A 90 -9.16 0.13 7.53
CA ILE A 90 -8.43 1.08 8.38
C ILE A 90 -9.21 1.39 9.66
N GLU A 91 -10.52 1.63 9.56
CA GLU A 91 -11.39 1.89 10.71
C GLU A 91 -11.44 0.68 11.65
N TYR A 92 -11.70 -0.51 11.11
CA TYR A 92 -11.67 -1.76 11.88
C TYR A 92 -10.34 -1.97 12.61
N ALA A 93 -9.21 -1.78 11.93
CA ALA A 93 -7.89 -1.95 12.54
C ALA A 93 -7.63 -0.89 13.63
N ARG A 94 -8.09 0.34 13.44
CA ARG A 94 -7.98 1.43 14.42
C ARG A 94 -8.79 1.14 15.69
N GLU A 95 -10.00 0.60 15.55
CA GLU A 95 -10.82 0.20 16.70
C GLU A 95 -10.16 -0.92 17.52
N LYS A 96 -9.55 -1.91 16.83
CA LYS A 96 -8.82 -3.01 17.49
C LYS A 96 -7.53 -2.55 18.18
N HIS A 97 -6.93 -1.45 17.72
CA HIS A 97 -5.64 -0.94 18.18
C HIS A 97 -5.76 0.53 18.63
N ALA A 98 -6.80 0.84 19.39
CA ALA A 98 -7.08 2.20 19.86
C ALA A 98 -5.86 2.80 20.60
N GLY A 99 -5.46 4.00 20.19
CA GLY A 99 -4.30 4.71 20.75
C GLY A 99 -2.93 4.30 20.20
N LEU A 100 -2.85 3.24 19.38
CA LEU A 100 -1.61 2.85 18.72
C LEU A 100 -1.39 3.61 17.41
N THR A 101 -0.13 3.69 17.01
CA THR A 101 0.26 4.40 15.77
C THR A 101 -0.14 3.64 14.52
N PHE A 102 -0.77 4.34 13.57
CA PHE A 102 -1.14 3.82 12.26
C PHE A 102 -0.06 4.07 11.21
N TYR A 103 0.23 3.03 10.41
CA TYR A 103 1.13 3.06 9.24
C TYR A 103 0.41 2.46 8.03
N ALA A 104 0.85 2.81 6.82
CA ALA A 104 0.31 2.17 5.62
C ALA A 104 1.38 1.96 4.54
N GLY A 105 1.18 0.94 3.71
CA GLY A 105 2.08 0.66 2.60
C GLY A 105 1.36 0.03 1.42
N GLY A 106 1.70 0.43 0.20
CA GLY A 106 1.07 -0.10 -1.00
C GLY A 106 2.05 -0.38 -2.12
N PHE A 107 1.62 -1.24 -3.03
CA PHE A 107 2.34 -1.53 -4.25
C PHE A 107 1.43 -1.38 -5.47
N SER A 108 1.87 -0.65 -6.49
CA SER A 108 1.17 -0.47 -7.77
C SER A 108 -0.28 0.03 -7.53
N PHE A 109 -1.29 -0.67 -7.99
CA PHE A 109 -2.70 -0.34 -7.74
C PHE A 109 -3.01 -0.14 -6.25
N GLY A 110 -2.40 -0.92 -5.36
CA GLY A 110 -2.52 -0.73 -3.91
C GLY A 110 -1.98 0.62 -3.43
N SER A 111 -0.92 1.14 -4.07
CA SER A 111 -0.43 2.50 -3.82
C SER A 111 -1.45 3.56 -4.24
N TYR A 112 -2.10 3.37 -5.39
CA TYR A 112 -3.16 4.26 -5.87
C TYR A 112 -4.37 4.29 -4.93
N VAL A 113 -4.84 3.13 -4.49
CA VAL A 113 -5.96 3.03 -3.53
C VAL A 113 -5.59 3.74 -2.22
N LEU A 114 -4.38 3.52 -1.69
CA LEU A 114 -3.93 4.20 -0.47
C LEU A 114 -3.76 5.72 -0.67
N ALA A 115 -3.33 6.19 -1.83
CA ALA A 115 -3.31 7.62 -2.12
C ALA A 115 -4.72 8.22 -2.10
N LYS A 116 -5.74 7.50 -2.60
CA LYS A 116 -7.14 7.93 -2.49
C LYS A 116 -7.66 7.91 -1.05
N CYS A 117 -7.30 6.90 -0.25
CA CYS A 117 -7.61 6.88 1.18
C CYS A 117 -6.96 8.08 1.90
N GLN A 118 -5.66 8.34 1.65
CA GLN A 118 -4.92 9.46 2.23
C GLN A 118 -5.59 10.81 1.95
N ALA A 119 -6.10 11.02 0.73
CA ALA A 119 -6.77 12.25 0.34
C ALA A 119 -8.15 12.43 1.01
N GLN A 120 -8.81 11.34 1.42
CA GLN A 120 -10.12 11.37 2.08
C GLN A 120 -10.03 11.44 3.61
N LEU A 121 -8.95 10.92 4.20
CA LEU A 121 -8.76 10.94 5.64
C LEU A 121 -8.43 12.36 6.14
N SER A 122 -9.05 12.77 7.25
CA SER A 122 -8.62 13.95 7.99
C SER A 122 -7.21 13.76 8.55
N GLN A 123 -6.50 14.86 8.77
CA GLN A 123 -5.06 14.82 9.10
C GLN A 123 -4.73 13.91 10.31
N GLU A 124 -5.57 13.94 11.34
CA GLU A 124 -5.41 13.12 12.55
C GLU A 124 -5.67 11.63 12.34
N LEU A 125 -6.37 11.26 11.26
CA LEU A 125 -6.67 9.87 10.90
C LEU A 125 -5.71 9.29 9.87
N ARG A 126 -4.81 10.09 9.32
CA ARG A 126 -3.82 9.64 8.33
C ARG A 126 -2.74 8.74 8.97
N PRO A 127 -2.11 7.86 8.20
CA PRO A 127 -0.95 7.13 8.68
C PRO A 127 0.18 8.10 9.07
N LYS A 128 0.87 7.79 10.15
CA LYS A 128 2.07 8.53 10.56
C LYS A 128 3.13 8.52 9.47
N GLN A 129 3.30 7.38 8.81
CA GLN A 129 4.17 7.23 7.64
C GLN A 129 3.47 6.34 6.60
N LEU A 130 3.58 6.74 5.33
CA LEU A 130 3.00 6.05 4.19
C LEU A 130 4.09 5.65 3.19
N VAL A 131 4.10 4.39 2.76
CA VAL A 131 5.06 3.87 1.77
C VAL A 131 4.31 3.51 0.49
N LEU A 132 4.65 4.16 -0.62
CA LEU A 132 4.02 3.94 -1.93
C LEU A 132 5.07 3.48 -2.95
N CYS A 133 5.01 2.20 -3.32
CA CYS A 133 5.91 1.59 -4.29
C CYS A 133 5.23 1.49 -5.67
N GLY A 134 5.88 1.99 -6.72
CA GLY A 134 5.35 1.92 -8.09
C GLY A 134 3.98 2.55 -8.23
N LEU A 135 3.76 3.74 -7.65
CA LEU A 135 2.48 4.45 -7.67
C LEU A 135 2.08 4.78 -9.13
N PRO A 136 0.94 4.26 -9.63
CA PRO A 136 0.46 4.63 -10.95
C PRO A 136 -0.11 6.05 -10.95
N THR A 137 0.32 6.83 -11.94
CA THR A 137 -0.14 8.20 -12.19
C THR A 137 -0.31 8.37 -13.70
N GLY A 138 -1.42 8.96 -14.16
CA GLY A 138 -1.66 9.11 -15.59
C GLY A 138 -2.00 7.79 -16.30
N SER A 139 -1.56 7.66 -17.53
CA SER A 139 -1.85 6.49 -18.37
C SER A 139 -0.85 5.36 -18.13
N VAL A 140 -1.35 4.15 -17.97
CA VAL A 140 -0.55 2.93 -17.87
C VAL A 140 -0.89 1.98 -19.01
N ILE A 141 -0.17 0.86 -19.12
CA ILE A 141 -0.43 -0.16 -20.14
C ILE A 141 -1.93 -0.53 -20.20
N GLU A 142 -2.42 -0.92 -21.40
CA GLU A 142 -3.79 -1.37 -21.66
C GLU A 142 -4.87 -0.28 -21.46
N LEU A 143 -4.54 0.96 -21.79
CA LEU A 143 -5.47 2.11 -21.76
C LEU A 143 -6.07 2.44 -20.38
N ARG A 144 -5.52 1.91 -19.30
CA ARG A 144 -5.91 2.32 -17.95
C ARG A 144 -5.37 3.71 -17.65
N HIS A 145 -6.20 4.54 -17.05
CA HIS A 145 -5.81 5.88 -16.62
C HIS A 145 -6.06 6.07 -15.13
N TYR A 146 -5.04 6.52 -14.40
CA TYR A 146 -5.12 6.76 -12.97
C TYR A 146 -5.10 8.26 -12.67
N THR A 147 -6.23 8.77 -12.21
CA THR A 147 -6.33 10.14 -11.68
C THR A 147 -5.94 10.10 -10.22
N THR A 148 -4.65 10.05 -9.96
CA THR A 148 -4.10 9.98 -8.61
C THR A 148 -4.22 11.36 -7.95
N PRO A 149 -4.91 11.46 -6.79
CA PRO A 149 -5.11 12.72 -6.11
C PRO A 149 -3.79 13.31 -5.60
N ALA A 150 -3.75 14.61 -5.41
CA ALA A 150 -2.69 15.25 -4.63
C ALA A 150 -2.81 14.81 -3.17
N ILE A 151 -1.69 14.47 -2.55
CA ILE A 151 -1.61 14.01 -1.16
C ILE A 151 -0.43 14.67 -0.47
N ASP A 152 -0.52 14.79 0.85
CA ASP A 152 0.54 15.33 1.72
C ASP A 152 0.77 14.44 2.93
N GLY A 153 1.86 14.65 3.66
CA GLY A 153 2.24 13.89 4.83
C GLY A 153 3.69 13.39 4.77
N ASP A 154 4.07 12.51 5.71
CA ASP A 154 5.37 11.83 5.71
C ASP A 154 5.29 10.58 4.81
N ILE A 155 5.62 10.76 3.53
CA ILE A 155 5.40 9.77 2.47
C ILE A 155 6.72 9.41 1.79
N LEU A 156 7.01 8.12 1.70
CA LEU A 156 8.07 7.56 0.86
C LEU A 156 7.49 7.08 -0.46
N PHE A 157 7.92 7.69 -1.55
CA PHE A 157 7.69 7.19 -2.90
C PHE A 157 8.92 6.42 -3.38
N VAL A 158 8.75 5.14 -3.78
CA VAL A 158 9.81 4.33 -4.37
C VAL A 158 9.40 3.92 -5.77
N HIS A 159 10.27 4.15 -6.75
CA HIS A 159 10.00 3.85 -8.15
C HIS A 159 11.18 3.14 -8.80
N GLY A 160 10.91 2.18 -9.68
CA GLY A 160 11.94 1.55 -10.52
C GLY A 160 12.28 2.45 -11.69
N GLU A 161 13.58 2.62 -11.99
CA GLU A 161 14.00 3.41 -13.16
C GLU A 161 13.49 2.82 -14.48
N GLN A 162 13.46 1.48 -14.57
CA GLN A 162 13.01 0.73 -15.75
C GLN A 162 11.59 0.19 -15.58
N ASP A 163 10.73 0.93 -14.84
CA ASP A 163 9.32 0.60 -14.72
C ASP A 163 8.61 0.90 -16.05
N ASP A 164 8.20 -0.16 -16.75
CA ASP A 164 7.53 -0.14 -18.04
C ASP A 164 5.99 -0.23 -17.93
N ILE A 165 5.47 -0.35 -16.72
CA ILE A 165 4.03 -0.41 -16.43
C ILE A 165 3.53 0.95 -15.96
N THR A 166 4.17 1.50 -14.92
CA THR A 166 3.91 2.85 -14.40
C THR A 166 5.14 3.70 -14.66
N LEU A 167 5.10 4.52 -15.71
CA LEU A 167 6.28 5.22 -16.18
C LEU A 167 6.83 6.20 -15.16
N LEU A 168 8.14 6.18 -14.94
CA LEU A 168 8.82 7.12 -14.04
C LEU A 168 8.58 8.59 -14.45
N SER A 169 8.48 8.87 -15.77
CA SER A 169 8.15 10.19 -16.28
C SER A 169 6.82 10.72 -15.78
N ASP A 170 5.79 9.87 -15.71
CA ASP A 170 4.45 10.23 -15.24
C ASP A 170 4.45 10.45 -13.72
N MET A 171 5.18 9.60 -12.99
CA MET A 171 5.40 9.79 -11.55
C MET A 171 6.10 11.12 -11.25
N ILE A 172 7.14 11.48 -12.01
CA ILE A 172 7.84 12.78 -11.88
C ILE A 172 6.89 13.94 -12.19
N ALA A 173 6.12 13.84 -13.27
CA ALA A 173 5.16 14.88 -13.67
C ALA A 173 4.10 15.11 -12.60
N TRP A 174 3.60 14.05 -11.96
CA TRP A 174 2.63 14.12 -10.88
C TRP A 174 3.24 14.67 -9.57
N ALA A 175 4.46 14.25 -9.20
CA ALA A 175 5.11 14.66 -7.95
C ALA A 175 5.64 16.10 -7.98
N LYS A 176 6.08 16.59 -9.16
CA LYS A 176 6.73 17.90 -9.33
C LYS A 176 5.91 19.10 -8.79
N PRO A 177 4.62 19.28 -9.12
CA PRO A 177 3.84 20.40 -8.59
C PRO A 177 3.63 20.34 -7.08
N GLN A 178 3.69 19.15 -6.50
CA GLN A 178 3.53 18.88 -5.07
C GLN A 178 4.86 18.95 -4.31
N LYS A 179 5.99 19.02 -5.03
CA LYS A 179 7.36 19.02 -4.48
C LYS A 179 7.71 17.76 -3.69
N HIS A 180 7.12 16.61 -4.06
CA HIS A 180 7.45 15.34 -3.42
C HIS A 180 8.81 14.82 -3.88
N PRO A 181 9.69 14.39 -2.96
CA PRO A 181 10.87 13.62 -3.31
C PRO A 181 10.47 12.21 -3.77
N ILE A 182 11.21 11.66 -4.72
CA ILE A 182 11.05 10.29 -5.20
C ILE A 182 12.36 9.55 -5.02
N THR A 183 12.33 8.38 -4.39
CA THR A 183 13.45 7.46 -4.36
C THR A 183 13.41 6.56 -5.59
N ILE A 184 14.41 6.68 -6.44
CA ILE A 184 14.54 5.88 -7.67
C ILE A 184 15.52 4.75 -7.41
N LEU A 185 15.15 3.51 -7.75
CA LEU A 185 16.04 2.35 -7.78
C LEU A 185 16.55 2.15 -9.21
N PRO A 186 17.83 2.52 -9.51
CA PRO A 186 18.40 2.39 -10.84
C PRO A 186 18.38 0.93 -11.32
N GLY A 187 17.91 0.70 -12.56
CA GLY A 187 17.78 -0.61 -13.18
C GLY A 187 16.63 -1.47 -12.70
N ALA A 188 15.87 -1.06 -11.68
CA ALA A 188 14.73 -1.83 -11.21
C ALA A 188 13.51 -1.67 -12.13
N ASN A 189 12.82 -2.79 -12.40
CA ASN A 189 11.54 -2.82 -13.09
C ASN A 189 10.36 -2.58 -12.13
N HIS A 190 9.11 -2.57 -12.64
CA HIS A 190 7.90 -2.39 -11.85
C HIS A 190 7.82 -3.33 -10.62
N PHE A 191 8.18 -4.61 -10.80
CA PHE A 191 8.07 -5.64 -9.75
C PHE A 191 9.29 -5.68 -8.81
N PHE A 192 10.26 -4.77 -8.97
CA PHE A 192 11.52 -4.78 -8.23
C PHE A 192 12.24 -6.14 -8.26
N THR A 193 12.16 -6.83 -9.40
CA THR A 193 12.79 -8.15 -9.59
C THR A 193 14.31 -8.04 -9.43
N GLY A 194 14.88 -8.79 -8.50
CA GLY A 194 16.31 -8.69 -8.16
C GLY A 194 16.68 -7.52 -7.23
N TYR A 195 15.75 -6.61 -6.90
CA TYR A 195 15.98 -5.41 -6.11
C TYR A 195 15.26 -5.40 -4.74
N LEU A 196 14.65 -6.52 -4.32
CA LEU A 196 13.91 -6.56 -3.05
C LEU A 196 14.77 -6.24 -1.82
N LYS A 197 16.07 -6.57 -1.86
CA LYS A 197 17.01 -6.21 -0.78
C LYS A 197 17.19 -4.70 -0.70
N GLN A 198 17.39 -4.02 -1.82
CA GLN A 198 17.55 -2.56 -1.89
C GLN A 198 16.25 -1.86 -1.52
N LEU A 199 15.11 -2.39 -1.99
CA LEU A 199 13.79 -1.91 -1.61
C LEU A 199 13.59 -2.00 -0.08
N LYS A 200 13.92 -3.16 0.54
CA LYS A 200 13.89 -3.31 2.00
C LYS A 200 14.74 -2.24 2.69
N GLN A 201 16.00 -2.05 2.24
CA GLN A 201 16.91 -1.07 2.83
C GLN A 201 16.37 0.36 2.80
N VAL A 202 15.80 0.79 1.68
CA VAL A 202 15.22 2.13 1.51
C VAL A 202 14.04 2.31 2.46
N ILE A 203 13.11 1.36 2.48
CA ILE A 203 11.90 1.42 3.31
C ILE A 203 12.26 1.35 4.80
N SER A 204 13.16 0.44 5.21
CA SER A 204 13.58 0.32 6.61
C SER A 204 14.26 1.60 7.12
N ARG A 205 15.08 2.27 6.30
CA ARG A 205 15.67 3.57 6.66
C ARG A 205 14.62 4.65 6.88
N PHE A 206 13.64 4.74 5.99
CA PHE A 206 12.55 5.72 6.11
C PHE A 206 11.71 5.47 7.38
N LEU A 207 11.43 4.21 7.69
CA LEU A 207 10.64 3.80 8.85
C LEU A 207 11.47 3.70 10.15
N ASN A 208 12.78 4.00 10.11
CA ASN A 208 13.71 3.88 11.26
C ASN A 208 13.77 2.46 11.85
N VAL A 209 13.70 1.43 11.00
CA VAL A 209 13.87 0.02 11.39
C VAL A 209 15.35 -0.36 11.29
N SER A 210 15.89 -0.97 12.33
CA SER A 210 17.25 -1.54 12.30
C SER A 210 17.34 -2.66 11.27
N ILE A 211 18.35 -2.61 10.39
CA ILE A 211 18.55 -3.59 9.31
C ILE A 211 19.55 -4.64 9.78
#